data_1776f2dcdadda3d146294bd089d7719c
#
_entry.id   1776f2dcdadda3d146294bd089d7719c
#
_cell.length_a   1.000
_cell.length_b   1.000
_cell.length_c   1.000
_cell.angle_alpha   90.00
_cell.angle_beta   90.00
_cell.angle_gamma   90.00
#
_symmetry.space_group_name_H-M   'P 1'
#
loop_
_entity.id
_entity.type
_entity.pdbx_description
1 polymer ?
#
loop_
_entity_poly.entity_id
_entity_poly.type
_entity_poly.pdbx_seq_one_letter_code
_entity_poly.pdbx_strand_id
1 'polypeptide(L)'
;QCGMRGHPRRKPYASAIAECRAINKCPPGGQETIDALADVLDIEPQTLDAEHGEEKEPNVAYIREDECIGCTKCIQACPVDAILGAAKLMHTVIADECTGCDLCVEPCPVDCIDMLPRKGGIEHWRWELPVPSENRKDLIATDRAAA
;
A
#
# COMPACT_ATOMS: atom_id res chain seq x y z
N GLN A 1 1.13 -7.41 -5.25
CA GLN A 1 1.50 -6.66 -6.47
C GLN A 1 2.91 -7.01 -6.98
N CYS A 2 3.91 -7.26 -6.12
CA CYS A 2 5.25 -7.62 -6.60
C CYS A 2 5.31 -8.93 -7.39
N GLY A 3 4.40 -9.88 -7.19
CA GLY A 3 4.32 -11.14 -7.94
C GLY A 3 3.79 -10.99 -9.37
N MET A 4 3.03 -9.96 -9.67
CA MET A 4 2.39 -9.75 -10.98
C MET A 4 3.40 -9.52 -12.11
N ARG A 5 4.62 -9.09 -11.83
CA ARG A 5 5.70 -8.85 -12.79
C ARG A 5 6.39 -10.10 -13.33
N GLY A 6 5.97 -11.30 -12.90
CA GLY A 6 6.70 -12.54 -13.17
C GLY A 6 7.98 -12.73 -12.33
N HIS A 7 8.19 -11.87 -11.32
CA HIS A 7 9.32 -11.95 -10.38
C HIS A 7 8.79 -11.91 -8.94
N PRO A 8 9.34 -12.72 -8.02
CA PRO A 8 8.80 -12.84 -6.65
C PRO A 8 8.99 -11.56 -5.80
N ARG A 9 9.95 -10.70 -6.15
CA ARG A 9 10.27 -9.46 -5.41
C ARG A 9 10.91 -8.41 -6.34
N ARG A 10 11.13 -7.18 -5.80
CA ARG A 10 11.75 -6.07 -6.53
C ARG A 10 13.19 -6.36 -6.96
N LYS A 11 14.02 -6.95 -6.08
CA LYS A 11 15.44 -7.22 -6.37
C LYS A 11 15.64 -8.16 -7.56
N PRO A 12 14.96 -9.32 -7.67
CA PRO A 12 15.04 -10.17 -8.86
C PRO A 12 14.59 -9.45 -10.14
N TYR A 13 13.58 -8.58 -10.06
CA TYR A 13 13.15 -7.78 -11.21
C TYR A 13 14.23 -6.76 -11.63
N ALA A 14 14.81 -6.03 -10.67
CA ALA A 14 15.90 -5.10 -10.95
C ALA A 14 17.13 -5.80 -11.56
N SER A 15 17.48 -7.01 -11.06
CA SER A 15 18.55 -7.81 -11.66
C SER A 15 18.23 -8.22 -13.10
N ALA A 16 16.99 -8.60 -13.38
CA ALA A 16 16.56 -8.93 -14.74
C ALA A 16 16.60 -7.71 -15.68
N ILE A 17 16.25 -6.52 -15.19
CA ILE A 17 16.37 -5.27 -15.95
C ILE A 17 17.85 -4.99 -16.29
N ALA A 18 18.76 -5.17 -15.33
CA ALA A 18 20.21 -5.02 -15.57
C ALA A 18 20.74 -6.04 -16.59
N GLU A 19 20.05 -7.15 -16.79
CA GLU A 19 20.32 -8.16 -17.84
C GLU A 19 19.55 -7.88 -19.16
N CYS A 20 19.13 -6.62 -19.38
CA CYS A 20 18.39 -6.19 -20.58
C CYS A 20 16.98 -6.81 -20.74
N ARG A 21 16.31 -7.13 -19.64
CA ARG A 21 14.89 -7.52 -19.64
C ARG A 21 13.97 -6.30 -19.69
N ALA A 22 12.71 -6.53 -20.06
CA ALA A 22 11.71 -5.48 -20.17
C ALA A 22 11.51 -4.68 -18.88
N ILE A 23 11.47 -3.34 -18.99
CA ILE A 23 11.33 -2.39 -17.87
C ILE A 23 9.87 -2.07 -17.53
N ASN A 24 8.93 -2.48 -18.38
CA ASN A 24 7.52 -2.06 -18.39
C ASN A 24 6.56 -2.98 -17.62
N LYS A 25 7.06 -3.84 -16.71
CA LYS A 25 6.24 -4.84 -16.00
C LYS A 25 5.86 -4.45 -14.58
N CYS A 26 5.83 -3.15 -14.24
CA CYS A 26 5.55 -2.68 -12.88
C CYS A 26 4.30 -1.80 -12.80
N PRO A 27 3.07 -2.37 -12.70
CA PRO A 27 1.85 -1.56 -12.62
C PRO A 27 1.83 -0.55 -11.47
N PRO A 28 2.26 -0.89 -10.24
CA PRO A 28 2.28 0.08 -9.14
C PRO A 28 3.28 1.22 -9.31
N GLY A 29 4.22 1.09 -10.21
CA GLY A 29 5.18 2.15 -10.53
C GLY A 29 4.71 3.07 -11.65
N GLY A 30 3.69 2.64 -12.39
CA GLY A 30 3.12 3.38 -13.51
C GLY A 30 4.10 3.71 -14.63
N GLN A 31 3.64 4.57 -15.53
CA GLN A 31 4.45 5.05 -16.65
C GLN A 31 5.65 5.89 -16.17
N GLU A 32 5.50 6.67 -15.09
CA GLU A 32 6.60 7.47 -14.53
C GLU A 32 7.83 6.64 -14.15
N THR A 33 7.61 5.44 -13.58
CA THR A 33 8.72 4.54 -13.23
C THR A 33 9.39 3.96 -14.48
N ILE A 34 8.64 3.69 -15.53
CA ILE A 34 9.17 3.20 -16.80
C ILE A 34 10.05 4.28 -17.44
N ASP A 35 9.58 5.51 -17.48
CA ASP A 35 10.29 6.64 -18.05
C ASP A 35 11.59 6.91 -17.26
N ALA A 36 11.53 6.91 -15.93
CA ALA A 36 12.73 7.06 -15.09
C ALA A 36 13.74 5.91 -15.27
N LEU A 37 13.28 4.67 -15.48
CA LEU A 37 14.16 3.54 -15.77
C LEU A 37 14.76 3.63 -17.18
N ALA A 38 13.99 4.11 -18.14
CA ALA A 38 14.45 4.33 -19.51
C ALA A 38 15.57 5.38 -19.55
N ASP A 39 15.41 6.49 -18.80
CA ASP A 39 16.45 7.53 -18.67
C ASP A 39 17.74 7.00 -18.02
N VAL A 40 17.61 6.19 -16.97
CA VAL A 40 18.80 5.62 -16.28
C VAL A 40 19.54 4.61 -17.14
N LEU A 41 18.84 3.88 -18.00
CA LEU A 41 19.40 2.83 -18.85
C LEU A 41 19.77 3.31 -20.27
N ASP A 42 19.46 4.57 -20.58
CA ASP A 42 19.64 5.18 -21.90
C ASP A 42 18.94 4.37 -23.02
N ILE A 43 17.67 3.99 -22.76
CA ILE A 43 16.81 3.25 -23.70
C ILE A 43 15.50 4.00 -23.96
N GLU A 44 14.82 3.69 -25.05
CA GLU A 44 13.51 4.27 -25.31
C GLU A 44 12.46 3.81 -24.30
N PRO A 45 11.63 4.74 -23.74
CA PRO A 45 10.56 4.40 -22.83
C PRO A 45 9.51 3.53 -23.53
N GLN A 46 9.04 2.49 -22.81
CA GLN A 46 8.02 1.56 -23.27
C GLN A 46 6.69 1.88 -22.60
N THR A 47 5.58 1.49 -23.20
CA THR A 47 4.25 1.53 -22.55
C THR A 47 4.13 0.41 -21.53
N LEU A 48 3.36 0.66 -20.45
CA LEU A 48 3.09 -0.35 -19.44
C LEU A 48 2.50 -1.61 -20.07
N ASP A 49 3.00 -2.77 -19.66
CA ASP A 49 2.54 -4.06 -20.14
C ASP A 49 1.23 -4.46 -19.48
N ALA A 50 0.14 -4.42 -20.26
CA ALA A 50 -1.22 -4.74 -19.79
C ALA A 50 -1.38 -6.19 -19.28
N GLU A 51 -0.54 -7.13 -19.72
CA GLU A 51 -0.57 -8.51 -19.19
C GLU A 51 -0.16 -8.58 -17.71
N HIS A 52 0.61 -7.62 -17.24
CA HIS A 52 1.11 -7.55 -15.87
C HIS A 52 0.24 -6.66 -14.96
N GLY A 53 -0.81 -6.05 -15.51
CA GLY A 53 -1.80 -5.22 -14.83
C GLY A 53 -1.82 -3.78 -15.30
N GLU A 54 -2.77 -3.03 -14.81
CA GLU A 54 -2.99 -1.63 -15.13
C GLU A 54 -2.60 -0.74 -13.95
N GLU A 55 -2.27 0.51 -14.24
CA GLU A 55 -2.13 1.54 -13.22
C GLU A 55 -3.50 1.84 -12.64
N LYS A 56 -3.65 1.63 -11.32
CA LYS A 56 -4.89 1.90 -10.60
C LYS A 56 -4.73 3.10 -9.68
N GLU A 57 -5.78 3.87 -9.53
CA GLU A 57 -5.84 4.91 -8.50
C GLU A 57 -5.57 4.32 -7.10
N PRO A 58 -4.96 5.11 -6.20
CA PRO A 58 -4.69 4.66 -4.83
C PRO A 58 -6.00 4.32 -4.11
N ASN A 59 -6.15 3.07 -3.72
CA ASN A 59 -7.29 2.57 -2.98
C ASN A 59 -6.89 2.08 -1.59
N VAL A 60 -7.86 1.98 -0.70
CA VAL A 60 -7.73 1.37 0.62
C VAL A 60 -8.83 0.33 0.80
N ALA A 61 -8.48 -0.81 1.39
CA ALA A 61 -9.47 -1.81 1.73
C ALA A 61 -10.31 -1.34 2.92
N TYR A 62 -11.61 -1.57 2.84
CA TYR A 62 -12.58 -1.31 3.91
C TYR A 62 -13.33 -2.60 4.23
N ILE A 63 -13.37 -3.02 5.49
CA ILE A 63 -14.08 -4.21 5.93
C ILE A 63 -15.42 -3.77 6.56
N ARG A 64 -16.53 -4.31 6.06
CA ARG A 64 -17.83 -4.15 6.70
C ARG A 64 -17.85 -5.04 7.95
N GLU A 65 -17.64 -4.43 9.12
CA GLU A 65 -17.40 -5.12 10.40
C GLU A 65 -18.61 -5.95 10.86
N ASP A 66 -19.81 -5.50 10.53
CA ASP A 66 -21.09 -6.17 10.82
C ASP A 66 -21.28 -7.49 10.03
N GLU A 67 -20.68 -7.60 8.86
CA GLU A 67 -20.70 -8.80 8.03
C GLU A 67 -19.49 -9.72 8.28
N CYS A 68 -18.47 -9.22 8.97
CA CYS A 68 -17.21 -9.92 9.17
C CYS A 68 -17.36 -11.07 10.16
N ILE A 69 -17.08 -12.30 9.73
CA ILE A 69 -17.15 -13.51 10.55
C ILE A 69 -15.86 -13.85 11.32
N GLY A 70 -14.82 -13.04 11.22
CA GLY A 70 -13.56 -13.28 11.92
C GLY A 70 -12.78 -14.50 11.44
N CYS A 71 -12.76 -14.79 10.13
CA CYS A 71 -12.11 -15.98 9.56
C CYS A 71 -10.58 -15.88 9.44
N THR A 72 -9.98 -14.71 9.66
CA THR A 72 -8.54 -14.39 9.60
C THR A 72 -7.86 -14.53 8.23
N LYS A 73 -8.55 -14.92 7.18
CA LYS A 73 -7.96 -15.13 5.85
C LYS A 73 -7.38 -13.85 5.24
N CYS A 74 -8.05 -12.71 5.43
CA CYS A 74 -7.58 -11.41 4.97
C CYS A 74 -6.28 -10.98 5.68
N ILE A 75 -6.14 -11.28 6.97
CA ILE A 75 -4.90 -11.02 7.74
C ILE A 75 -3.74 -11.81 7.14
N GLN A 76 -3.94 -13.10 6.86
CA GLN A 76 -2.92 -13.96 6.27
C GLN A 76 -2.53 -13.53 4.84
N ALA A 77 -3.46 -12.93 4.10
CA ALA A 77 -3.22 -12.45 2.74
C ALA A 77 -2.54 -11.07 2.70
N CYS A 78 -2.58 -10.31 3.81
CA CYS A 78 -2.04 -8.95 3.85
C CYS A 78 -0.51 -8.95 3.90
N PRO A 79 0.19 -8.38 2.91
CA PRO A 79 1.66 -8.39 2.88
C PRO A 79 2.30 -7.31 3.76
N VAL A 80 1.49 -6.42 4.35
CA VAL A 80 1.96 -5.25 5.13
C VAL A 80 1.33 -5.19 6.53
N ASP A 81 0.65 -6.27 6.95
CA ASP A 81 0.00 -6.39 8.26
C ASP A 81 -0.98 -5.25 8.61
N ALA A 82 -1.61 -4.65 7.59
CA ALA A 82 -2.53 -3.53 7.73
C ALA A 82 -3.92 -3.93 8.25
N ILE A 83 -4.17 -5.19 8.60
CA ILE A 83 -5.47 -5.68 9.05
C ILE A 83 -5.37 -6.18 10.47
N LEU A 84 -6.13 -5.55 11.36
CA LEU A 84 -6.27 -5.94 12.77
C LEU A 84 -7.49 -6.82 12.96
N GLY A 85 -7.38 -7.78 13.87
CA GLY A 85 -8.47 -8.67 14.25
C GLY A 85 -7.98 -9.99 14.81
N ALA A 86 -8.91 -10.85 15.17
CA ALA A 86 -8.60 -12.19 15.67
C ALA A 86 -9.66 -13.20 15.21
N ALA A 87 -9.39 -14.48 15.42
CA ALA A 87 -10.33 -15.55 15.09
C ALA A 87 -11.66 -15.35 15.84
N LYS A 88 -12.76 -15.38 15.09
CA LYS A 88 -14.15 -15.15 15.57
C LYS A 88 -14.44 -13.73 16.09
N LEU A 89 -13.55 -12.77 15.84
CA LEU A 89 -13.77 -11.36 16.08
C LEU A 89 -13.73 -10.61 14.75
N MET A 90 -14.46 -9.51 14.65
CA MET A 90 -14.42 -8.66 13.47
C MET A 90 -12.99 -8.17 13.16
N HIS A 91 -12.74 -7.90 11.89
CA HIS A 91 -11.48 -7.35 11.44
C HIS A 91 -11.69 -5.89 11.01
N THR A 92 -10.65 -5.08 11.17
CA THR A 92 -10.62 -3.70 10.68
C THR A 92 -9.30 -3.41 9.96
N VAL A 93 -9.29 -2.42 9.08
CA VAL A 93 -8.12 -2.05 8.28
C VAL A 93 -7.50 -0.76 8.81
N ILE A 94 -6.19 -0.77 9.02
CA ILE A 94 -5.40 0.44 9.26
C ILE A 94 -5.18 1.11 7.90
N ALA A 95 -5.97 2.15 7.62
CA ALA A 95 -5.97 2.79 6.30
C ALA A 95 -4.60 3.35 5.88
N ASP A 96 -3.83 3.87 6.84
CA ASP A 96 -2.52 4.47 6.59
C ASP A 96 -1.46 3.44 6.21
N GLU A 97 -1.57 2.21 6.71
CA GLU A 97 -0.67 1.10 6.40
C GLU A 97 -1.11 0.33 5.14
N CYS A 98 -2.38 0.45 4.74
CA CYS A 98 -2.93 -0.27 3.60
C CYS A 98 -2.34 0.24 2.28
N THR A 99 -1.82 -0.67 1.46
CA THR A 99 -1.24 -0.36 0.14
C THR A 99 -2.23 -0.48 -1.02
N GLY A 100 -3.49 -0.85 -0.77
CA GLY A 100 -4.52 -1.02 -1.80
C GLY A 100 -4.22 -2.15 -2.80
N CYS A 101 -3.61 -3.24 -2.34
CA CYS A 101 -3.15 -4.34 -3.21
C CYS A 101 -4.23 -5.36 -3.58
N ASP A 102 -5.43 -5.24 -3.08
CA ASP A 102 -6.64 -6.10 -3.33
C ASP A 102 -6.49 -7.57 -2.88
N LEU A 103 -5.34 -8.00 -2.38
CA LEU A 103 -5.06 -9.41 -2.04
C LEU A 103 -5.93 -9.97 -0.90
N CYS A 104 -6.56 -9.12 -0.10
CA CYS A 104 -7.46 -9.52 0.98
C CYS A 104 -8.89 -9.77 0.51
N VAL A 105 -9.28 -9.32 -0.68
CA VAL A 105 -10.66 -9.41 -1.20
C VAL A 105 -10.98 -10.85 -1.60
N GLU A 106 -10.18 -11.46 -2.47
CA GLU A 106 -10.41 -12.81 -3.00
C GLU A 106 -10.59 -13.89 -1.91
N PRO A 107 -9.75 -13.96 -0.84
CA PRO A 107 -9.89 -14.99 0.18
C PRO A 107 -11.05 -14.76 1.14
N CYS A 108 -11.79 -13.66 1.06
CA CYS A 108 -12.91 -13.36 1.95
C CYS A 108 -14.13 -14.23 1.61
N PRO A 109 -14.57 -15.14 2.49
CA PRO A 109 -15.67 -16.07 2.17
C PRO A 109 -17.06 -15.44 2.21
N VAL A 110 -17.18 -14.23 2.78
CA VAL A 110 -18.46 -13.49 2.94
C VAL A 110 -18.47 -12.20 2.13
N ASP A 111 -17.42 -11.96 1.35
CA ASP A 111 -17.29 -10.80 0.45
C ASP A 111 -17.59 -9.44 1.15
N CYS A 112 -17.10 -9.29 2.38
CA CYS A 112 -17.33 -8.09 3.20
C CYS A 112 -16.23 -7.03 3.07
N ILE A 113 -15.37 -7.10 2.03
CA ILE A 113 -14.26 -6.19 1.85
C ILE A 113 -14.45 -5.37 0.57
N ASP A 114 -14.58 -4.06 0.74
CA ASP A 114 -14.69 -3.10 -0.35
C ASP A 114 -13.37 -2.37 -0.58
N MET A 115 -13.08 -2.00 -1.82
CA MET A 115 -11.95 -1.14 -2.16
C MET A 115 -12.46 0.28 -2.36
N LEU A 116 -12.09 1.18 -1.45
CA LEU A 116 -12.50 2.58 -1.49
C LEU A 116 -11.35 3.46 -1.97
N PRO A 117 -11.63 4.55 -2.71
CA PRO A 117 -10.61 5.52 -3.08
C PRO A 117 -9.92 6.08 -1.82
N ARG A 118 -8.60 6.09 -1.80
CA ARG A 118 -7.82 6.65 -0.69
C ARG A 118 -8.02 8.16 -0.67
N LYS A 119 -8.63 8.67 0.39
CA LYS A 119 -8.75 10.11 0.63
C LYS A 119 -7.44 10.62 1.22
N GLY A 120 -6.77 11.46 0.48
CA GLY A 120 -5.51 12.06 0.89
C GLY A 120 -4.29 11.34 0.29
N GLY A 121 -3.66 11.96 -0.67
CA GLY A 121 -2.34 11.64 -1.18
C GLY A 121 -1.30 12.59 -0.58
N ILE A 122 -0.08 12.53 -1.08
CA ILE A 122 1.02 13.41 -0.66
C ILE A 122 0.68 14.90 -0.86
N GLU A 123 -0.20 15.22 -1.81
CA GLU A 123 -0.71 16.56 -2.09
C GLU A 123 -1.63 17.10 -0.98
N HIS A 124 -2.24 16.22 -0.19
CA HIS A 124 -3.08 16.59 0.96
C HIS A 124 -2.33 16.55 2.28
N TRP A 125 -1.09 16.02 2.25
CA TRP A 125 -0.29 15.94 3.45
C TRP A 125 0.15 17.33 3.90
N ARG A 126 -0.04 17.62 5.21
CA ARG A 126 0.38 18.85 5.85
C ARG A 126 1.30 18.50 7.00
N TRP A 127 2.43 19.19 7.10
CA TRP A 127 3.20 19.16 8.34
C TRP A 127 2.34 19.77 9.47
N GLU A 128 2.30 19.09 10.60
CA GLU A 128 1.78 19.76 11.79
C GLU A 128 2.62 21.00 12.03
N LEU A 129 1.95 22.13 12.22
CA LEU A 129 2.65 23.36 12.57
C LEU A 129 3.42 23.13 13.87
N PRO A 130 4.71 23.51 13.97
CA PRO A 130 5.46 23.38 15.19
C PRO A 130 4.72 24.14 16.30
N VAL A 131 4.40 23.46 17.37
CA VAL A 131 3.79 24.09 18.55
C VAL A 131 4.70 25.24 19.00
N PRO A 132 4.19 26.46 19.18
CA PRO A 132 4.98 27.59 19.65
C PRO A 132 5.80 27.20 20.89
N SER A 133 7.05 27.64 20.93
CA SER A 133 8.01 27.26 21.99
C SER A 133 7.51 27.57 23.42
N GLU A 134 6.58 28.49 23.53
CA GLU A 134 5.93 28.89 24.79
C GLU A 134 5.08 27.76 25.40
N ASN A 135 4.45 26.95 24.57
CA ASN A 135 3.59 25.84 25.02
C ASN A 135 4.34 24.49 25.11
N ARG A 136 5.59 24.41 24.66
CA ARG A 136 6.34 23.14 24.67
C ARG A 136 6.66 22.67 26.11
N LYS A 137 6.76 23.58 27.07
CA LYS A 137 7.02 23.25 28.46
C LYS A 137 5.82 22.59 29.15
N ASP A 138 4.62 22.96 28.72
CA ASP A 138 3.37 22.44 29.31
C ASP A 138 3.10 21.01 28.83
N LEU A 139 3.46 20.67 27.59
CA LEU A 139 3.34 19.32 27.04
C LEU A 139 4.27 18.31 27.75
N ILE A 140 5.48 18.75 28.12
CA ILE A 140 6.45 17.90 28.86
C ILE A 140 6.05 17.72 30.33
N ALA A 141 5.33 18.69 30.90
CA ALA A 141 4.85 18.61 32.28
C ALA A 141 3.70 17.61 32.46
N THR A 142 2.83 17.44 31.46
CA THR A 142 1.70 16.48 31.51
C THR A 142 2.14 15.04 31.44
N ASP A 143 3.21 14.70 30.69
CA ASP A 143 3.74 13.33 30.62
C ASP A 143 4.45 12.89 31.92
N ARG A 144 4.94 13.84 32.72
CA ARG A 144 5.56 13.53 34.03
C ARG A 144 4.56 13.36 35.17
N ALA A 145 3.34 13.84 35.01
CA ALA A 145 2.30 13.71 36.04
C ALA A 145 1.47 12.40 35.86
N ALA A 146 1.66 11.66 34.76
CA ALA A 146 0.99 10.41 34.46
C ALA A 146 1.87 9.15 34.67
N ALA A 147 3.08 9.32 35.19
CA ALA A 147 4.01 8.26 35.59
C ALA A 147 4.18 8.25 37.10
#